data_708974f8b7aaa20eb3f3da7250234a57
#
_entry.id   708974f8b7aaa20eb3f3da7250234a57
#
_cell.length_a   1.000
_cell.length_b   1.000
_cell.length_c   1.000
_cell.angle_alpha   90.00
_cell.angle_beta   90.00
_cell.angle_gamma   90.00
#
_symmetry.space_group_name_H-M   'P 1'
#
loop_
_entity.id
_entity.type
_entity.pdbx_description
1 polymer ?
#
loop_
_entity_poly.entity_id
_entity_poly.type
_entity_poly.pdbx_seq_one_letter_code
_entity_poly.pdbx_strand_id
1 'polypeptide(L)'
;LVEAYLGLGDENTLVSDDQFLNCTPADIALKPAILTGKISSTNWVKFDNNQIEIKIGKLIGEQSKLEQKGERQLPVDKMEKSSYHRVITLEIPEEFQIIDAEKLNIKIYDDNDNPQAIFTSEYKISNNKLIITCDEYYLKLHYPVSEFKNIERVNNAAADFNDITITLKKKE
;
A
#
# COMPACT_ATOMS: atom_id res chain seq x y z
N LEU A 1 12.86 5.23 11.62
CA LEU A 1 11.47 5.74 11.38
C LEU A 1 10.85 5.13 10.11
N VAL A 2 11.54 5.14 8.96
CA VAL A 2 11.09 4.51 7.71
C VAL A 2 10.82 3.02 7.93
N GLU A 3 11.73 2.31 8.59
CA GLU A 3 11.59 0.91 8.93
C GLU A 3 10.31 0.63 9.74
N ALA A 4 10.08 1.41 10.79
CA ALA A 4 8.88 1.27 11.62
C ALA A 4 7.58 1.61 10.86
N TYR A 5 7.62 2.64 10.01
CA TYR A 5 6.46 3.06 9.22
C TYR A 5 6.03 2.01 8.19
N LEU A 6 6.99 1.37 7.55
CA LEU A 6 6.74 0.35 6.52
C LEU A 6 6.66 -1.08 7.06
N GLY A 7 6.84 -1.29 8.37
CA GLY A 7 6.84 -2.63 8.97
C GLY A 7 8.00 -3.51 8.47
N LEU A 8 9.18 -2.92 8.23
CA LEU A 8 10.33 -3.58 7.60
C LEU A 8 11.23 -4.33 8.60
N GLY A 9 10.69 -4.98 9.58
CA GLY A 9 11.46 -5.66 10.63
C GLY A 9 12.10 -7.00 10.24
N ASP A 10 12.42 -7.23 8.96
CA ASP A 10 13.06 -8.49 8.54
C ASP A 10 14.59 -8.34 8.42
N GLU A 11 15.32 -9.43 8.72
CA GLU A 11 16.80 -9.49 8.75
C GLU A 11 17.46 -9.19 7.38
N ASN A 12 16.68 -9.22 6.29
CA ASN A 12 17.18 -9.07 4.92
C ASN A 12 16.79 -7.70 4.32
N THR A 13 16.24 -6.81 5.12
CA THR A 13 15.88 -5.45 4.72
C THR A 13 16.71 -4.45 5.49
N LEU A 14 17.48 -3.66 4.76
CA LEU A 14 18.32 -2.59 5.31
C LEU A 14 17.71 -1.24 4.95
N VAL A 15 17.59 -0.37 5.95
CA VAL A 15 17.21 1.03 5.75
C VAL A 15 18.43 1.89 6.02
N SER A 16 18.79 2.74 5.06
CA SER A 16 19.89 3.67 5.17
C SER A 16 19.47 5.09 4.81
N ASP A 17 20.29 6.07 5.17
CA ASP A 17 20.05 7.49 4.89
C ASP A 17 18.69 8.00 5.40
N ASP A 18 18.21 7.48 6.55
CA ASP A 18 16.99 7.95 7.21
C ASP A 18 17.16 9.41 7.61
N GLN A 19 16.34 10.30 7.03
CA GLN A 19 16.34 11.72 7.34
C GLN A 19 14.94 12.21 7.64
N PHE A 20 14.82 12.97 8.71
CA PHE A 20 13.62 13.72 9.03
C PHE A 20 13.80 15.16 8.53
N LEU A 21 13.13 15.49 7.43
CA LEU A 21 13.26 16.79 6.78
C LEU A 21 12.11 17.71 7.15
N ASN A 22 12.45 18.99 7.34
CA ASN A 22 11.50 20.10 7.44
C ASN A 22 10.54 20.11 8.64
N CYS A 23 10.82 19.39 9.71
CA CYS A 23 9.91 19.39 10.85
C CYS A 23 10.66 19.53 12.17
N THR A 24 10.45 20.65 12.84
CA THR A 24 10.70 20.76 14.28
C THR A 24 9.42 20.41 15.04
N PRO A 25 9.47 20.08 16.35
CA PRO A 25 8.28 19.85 17.14
C PRO A 25 7.24 20.98 17.06
N ALA A 26 7.68 22.24 16.85
CA ALA A 26 6.82 23.39 16.66
C ALA A 26 6.12 23.43 15.29
N ASP A 27 6.68 22.77 14.31
CA ASP A 27 6.17 22.76 12.92
C ASP A 27 5.11 21.69 12.66
N ILE A 28 5.03 20.63 13.49
CA ILE A 28 4.19 19.44 13.24
C ILE A 28 2.71 19.80 13.03
N ALA A 29 2.23 20.84 13.69
CA ALA A 29 0.84 21.30 13.53
C ALA A 29 0.63 22.22 12.31
N LEU A 30 1.69 22.69 11.67
CA LEU A 30 1.62 23.75 10.66
C LEU A 30 1.99 23.28 9.25
N LYS A 31 2.78 22.23 9.13
CA LYS A 31 3.24 21.69 7.83
C LYS A 31 3.47 20.18 7.90
N PRO A 32 3.37 19.48 6.75
CA PRO A 32 3.68 18.06 6.69
C PRO A 32 5.11 17.74 7.14
N ALA A 33 5.27 16.68 7.93
CA ALA A 33 6.56 16.07 8.17
C ALA A 33 6.98 15.27 6.91
N ILE A 34 8.24 15.38 6.53
CA ILE A 34 8.81 14.63 5.41
C ILE A 34 9.86 13.69 5.98
N LEU A 35 9.68 12.42 5.72
CA LEU A 35 10.61 11.36 6.04
C LEU A 35 11.15 10.75 4.75
N THR A 36 12.46 10.64 4.61
CA THR A 36 13.12 10.00 3.46
C THR A 36 14.06 8.91 3.94
N GLY A 37 14.29 7.91 3.11
CA GLY A 37 15.23 6.85 3.37
C GLY A 37 15.44 5.99 2.13
N LYS A 38 16.52 5.22 2.11
CA LYS A 38 16.78 4.21 1.10
C LYS A 38 16.56 2.84 1.71
N ILE A 39 15.92 1.96 0.95
CA ILE A 39 15.62 0.61 1.36
C ILE A 39 16.31 -0.34 0.38
N SER A 40 17.00 -1.33 0.93
CA SER A 40 17.54 -2.48 0.19
C SER A 40 16.95 -3.74 0.79
N SER A 41 16.32 -4.56 -0.03
CA SER A 41 15.75 -5.84 0.43
C SER A 41 15.95 -6.93 -0.62
N THR A 42 16.39 -8.10 -0.17
CA THR A 42 16.46 -9.32 -1.01
C THR A 42 15.19 -10.15 -0.93
N ASN A 43 14.30 -9.87 0.02
CA ASN A 43 13.06 -10.61 0.22
C ASN A 43 11.92 -10.18 -0.71
N TRP A 44 12.04 -8.99 -1.31
CA TRP A 44 10.99 -8.42 -2.14
C TRP A 44 11.15 -8.72 -3.62
N VAL A 45 12.35 -9.18 -4.01
CA VAL A 45 12.68 -9.47 -5.41
C VAL A 45 13.23 -10.88 -5.53
N LYS A 46 12.65 -11.68 -6.41
CA LYS A 46 13.14 -13.02 -6.75
C LYS A 46 13.55 -13.03 -8.22
N PHE A 47 14.76 -13.48 -8.47
CA PHE A 47 15.31 -13.64 -9.81
C PHE A 47 15.24 -15.12 -10.23
N ASP A 48 14.71 -15.35 -11.42
CA ASP A 48 14.71 -16.65 -12.07
C ASP A 48 15.01 -16.47 -13.55
N ASN A 49 16.18 -16.93 -14.00
CA ASN A 49 16.74 -16.87 -15.36
C ASN A 49 16.23 -15.77 -16.30
N ASN A 50 14.94 -15.79 -16.68
CA ASN A 50 14.29 -14.86 -17.62
C ASN A 50 13.16 -14.05 -16.98
N GLN A 51 12.95 -14.17 -15.66
CA GLN A 51 11.87 -13.49 -14.96
C GLN A 51 12.37 -12.87 -13.66
N ILE A 52 11.73 -11.77 -13.29
CA ILE A 52 11.92 -11.09 -12.00
C ILE A 52 10.54 -10.96 -11.36
N GLU A 53 10.34 -11.57 -10.21
CA GLU A 53 9.15 -11.39 -9.38
C GLU A 53 9.39 -10.31 -8.34
N ILE A 54 8.50 -9.34 -8.23
CA ILE A 54 8.62 -8.22 -7.30
C ILE A 54 7.36 -8.15 -6.43
N LYS A 55 7.50 -8.29 -5.11
CA LYS A 55 6.42 -8.17 -4.12
C LYS A 55 6.05 -6.69 -3.92
N ILE A 56 5.45 -6.10 -4.95
CA ILE A 56 5.17 -4.66 -5.01
C ILE A 56 4.18 -4.20 -3.94
N GLY A 57 3.28 -5.08 -3.53
CA GLY A 57 2.29 -4.78 -2.50
C GLY A 57 2.88 -4.48 -1.13
N LYS A 58 4.08 -4.97 -0.82
CA LYS A 58 4.76 -4.66 0.45
C LYS A 58 5.11 -3.17 0.62
N LEU A 59 5.18 -2.43 -0.48
CA LEU A 59 5.54 -1.01 -0.46
C LEU A 59 4.44 -0.08 0.06
N ILE A 60 3.21 -0.55 0.26
CA ILE A 60 2.15 0.28 0.88
C ILE A 60 2.17 0.24 2.41
N GLY A 61 3.06 -0.55 3.01
CA GLY A 61 3.09 -0.85 4.44
C GLY A 61 2.21 -2.06 4.78
N GLU A 62 2.45 -2.66 5.93
CA GLU A 62 1.72 -3.84 6.36
C GLU A 62 0.25 -3.51 6.69
N GLN A 63 -0.66 -4.31 6.14
CA GLN A 63 -2.10 -4.21 6.35
C GLN A 63 -2.63 -5.51 6.96
N SER A 64 -3.42 -5.40 8.01
CA SER A 64 -4.05 -6.56 8.65
C SER A 64 -5.46 -6.77 8.13
N LYS A 65 -5.81 -8.02 7.83
CA LYS A 65 -7.19 -8.38 7.46
C LYS A 65 -8.12 -8.24 8.67
N LEU A 66 -9.31 -7.73 8.41
CA LEU A 66 -10.42 -7.84 9.33
C LEU A 66 -11.11 -9.19 9.08
N GLU A 67 -11.15 -10.03 10.11
CA GLU A 67 -11.83 -11.32 10.06
C GLU A 67 -12.87 -11.39 11.18
N GLN A 68 -14.11 -11.69 10.82
CA GLN A 68 -15.19 -11.89 11.78
C GLN A 68 -15.70 -13.31 11.70
N LYS A 69 -15.50 -14.07 12.79
CA LYS A 69 -16.12 -15.39 12.96
C LYS A 69 -17.48 -15.22 13.66
N GLY A 70 -18.57 -15.60 12.94
CA GLY A 70 -19.92 -15.46 13.44
C GLY A 70 -20.52 -14.07 13.23
N GLU A 71 -21.66 -13.82 13.86
CA GLU A 71 -22.41 -12.57 13.75
C GLU A 71 -21.78 -11.46 14.60
N ARG A 72 -21.51 -10.32 13.99
CA ARG A 72 -20.93 -9.18 14.71
C ARG A 72 -21.99 -8.48 15.56
N GLN A 73 -21.64 -8.19 16.80
CA GLN A 73 -22.53 -7.55 17.77
C GLN A 73 -22.15 -6.10 18.08
N LEU A 74 -20.90 -5.71 17.81
CA LEU A 74 -20.39 -4.38 18.16
C LEU A 74 -19.99 -3.59 16.89
N PRO A 75 -20.15 -2.26 16.91
CA PRO A 75 -19.69 -1.40 15.82
C PRO A 75 -18.16 -1.44 15.68
N VAL A 76 -17.65 -0.83 14.63
CA VAL A 76 -16.22 -0.50 14.49
C VAL A 76 -16.04 0.95 14.89
N ASP A 77 -15.30 1.18 15.96
CA ASP A 77 -14.90 2.51 16.40
C ASP A 77 -13.42 2.72 16.08
N LYS A 78 -13.14 3.80 15.37
CA LYS A 78 -11.79 4.24 15.04
C LYS A 78 -11.43 5.43 15.93
N MET A 79 -10.17 5.49 16.37
CA MET A 79 -9.68 6.60 17.19
C MET A 79 -9.55 7.89 16.35
N GLU A 80 -9.27 7.73 15.05
CA GLU A 80 -9.08 8.85 14.11
C GLU A 80 -9.55 8.50 12.71
N LYS A 81 -9.84 9.52 11.93
CA LYS A 81 -10.00 9.42 10.48
C LYS A 81 -8.61 9.26 9.86
N SER A 82 -8.51 8.43 8.84
CA SER A 82 -7.23 8.21 8.16
C SER A 82 -7.38 8.32 6.65
N SER A 83 -6.34 8.85 6.02
CA SER A 83 -6.21 8.94 4.57
C SER A 83 -4.76 8.72 4.18
N TYR A 84 -4.54 7.85 3.21
CA TYR A 84 -3.23 7.51 2.68
C TYR A 84 -3.26 7.65 1.17
N HIS A 85 -2.33 8.44 0.65
CA HIS A 85 -2.05 8.54 -0.78
C HIS A 85 -0.63 8.07 -1.02
N ARG A 86 -0.46 7.02 -1.81
CA ARG A 86 0.84 6.39 -2.07
C ARG A 86 1.12 6.36 -3.56
N VAL A 87 2.31 6.79 -3.94
CA VAL A 87 2.80 6.69 -5.32
C VAL A 87 4.06 5.84 -5.32
N ILE A 88 3.99 4.71 -6.02
CA ILE A 88 5.12 3.79 -6.18
C ILE A 88 5.61 3.91 -7.62
N THR A 89 6.91 4.15 -7.79
CA THR A 89 7.54 4.16 -9.11
C THR A 89 8.58 3.05 -9.17
N LEU A 90 8.40 2.13 -10.09
CA LEU A 90 9.35 1.08 -10.40
C LEU A 90 10.01 1.37 -11.77
N GLU A 91 11.33 1.42 -11.81
CA GLU A 91 12.09 1.46 -13.04
C GLU A 91 12.21 0.05 -13.62
N ILE A 92 11.80 -0.11 -14.87
CA ILE A 92 11.82 -1.40 -15.57
C ILE A 92 13.09 -1.42 -16.42
N PRO A 93 14.01 -2.39 -16.20
CA PRO A 93 15.19 -2.52 -17.06
C PRO A 93 14.77 -2.68 -18.53
N GLU A 94 15.56 -2.10 -19.45
CA GLU A 94 15.19 -2.01 -20.88
C GLU A 94 14.92 -3.38 -21.51
N GLU A 95 15.61 -4.41 -21.06
CA GLU A 95 15.46 -5.78 -21.53
C GLU A 95 14.24 -6.53 -20.98
N PHE A 96 13.47 -5.92 -20.07
CA PHE A 96 12.29 -6.54 -19.45
C PHE A 96 10.99 -5.82 -19.82
N GLN A 97 9.89 -6.55 -19.68
CA GLN A 97 8.53 -6.04 -19.77
C GLN A 97 7.65 -6.63 -18.64
N ILE A 98 6.68 -5.88 -18.20
CA ILE A 98 5.69 -6.36 -17.22
C ILE A 98 4.63 -7.19 -17.96
N ILE A 99 4.26 -8.33 -17.40
CA ILE A 99 3.31 -9.25 -18.06
C ILE A 99 1.97 -9.39 -17.33
N ASP A 100 1.82 -8.80 -16.14
CA ASP A 100 0.66 -9.01 -15.26
C ASP A 100 0.26 -7.75 -14.45
N ALA A 101 0.43 -6.58 -15.06
CA ALA A 101 0.16 -5.30 -14.39
C ALA A 101 -1.34 -5.05 -14.11
N GLU A 102 -2.25 -5.71 -14.84
CA GLU A 102 -3.71 -5.52 -14.72
C GLU A 102 -4.24 -5.82 -13.32
N LYS A 103 -3.59 -6.71 -12.57
CA LYS A 103 -3.94 -7.02 -11.17
C LYS A 103 -3.72 -5.86 -10.19
N LEU A 104 -3.02 -4.81 -10.63
CA LEU A 104 -2.84 -3.57 -9.88
C LEU A 104 -4.05 -2.63 -9.96
N ASN A 105 -5.02 -2.88 -10.86
CA ASN A 105 -6.23 -2.09 -10.96
C ASN A 105 -7.29 -2.60 -9.98
N ILE A 106 -7.43 -1.90 -8.87
CA ILE A 106 -8.39 -2.24 -7.80
C ILE A 106 -9.25 -1.01 -7.52
N LYS A 107 -10.56 -1.20 -7.41
CA LYS A 107 -11.51 -0.13 -7.03
C LYS A 107 -12.56 -0.72 -6.09
N ILE A 108 -12.37 -0.52 -4.82
CA ILE A 108 -13.28 -0.99 -3.76
C ILE A 108 -13.73 0.23 -2.95
N TYR A 109 -15.03 0.36 -2.83
CA TYR A 109 -15.71 1.42 -2.09
C TYR A 109 -16.66 0.80 -1.06
N ASP A 110 -16.97 1.52 0.01
CA ASP A 110 -18.18 1.21 0.78
C ASP A 110 -19.42 1.52 -0.09
N ASP A 111 -20.57 0.90 0.24
CA ASP A 111 -21.78 0.97 -0.61
C ASP A 111 -22.58 2.27 -0.39
N ASN A 112 -21.94 3.36 0.00
CA ASN A 112 -22.56 4.65 0.17
C ASN A 112 -22.49 5.48 -1.11
N ASP A 113 -23.54 6.29 -1.39
CA ASP A 113 -23.55 7.24 -2.52
C ASP A 113 -22.37 8.23 -2.46
N ASN A 114 -21.92 8.54 -1.25
CA ASN A 114 -20.70 9.30 -0.98
C ASN A 114 -19.76 8.44 -0.12
N PRO A 115 -18.85 7.69 -0.73
CA PRO A 115 -18.03 6.72 -0.03
C PRO A 115 -17.24 7.34 1.13
N GLN A 116 -17.33 6.71 2.31
CA GLN A 116 -16.62 7.12 3.51
C GLN A 116 -15.41 6.21 3.80
N ALA A 117 -15.30 5.12 3.04
CA ALA A 117 -14.13 4.26 3.01
C ALA A 117 -13.88 3.78 1.58
N ILE A 118 -12.63 3.85 1.16
CA ILE A 118 -12.18 3.33 -0.14
C ILE A 118 -10.83 2.67 -0.01
N PHE A 119 -10.58 1.74 -0.92
CA PHE A 119 -9.25 1.34 -1.37
C PHE A 119 -9.25 1.29 -2.90
N THR A 120 -8.37 2.09 -3.51
CA THR A 120 -8.17 2.07 -4.96
C THR A 120 -6.70 1.97 -5.30
N SER A 121 -6.40 1.25 -6.37
CA SER A 121 -5.08 1.21 -6.98
C SER A 121 -5.22 1.30 -8.48
N GLU A 122 -4.41 2.15 -9.10
CA GLU A 122 -4.33 2.32 -10.55
C GLU A 122 -2.87 2.33 -10.99
N TYR A 123 -2.59 1.89 -12.21
CA TYR A 123 -1.23 1.92 -12.73
C TYR A 123 -1.13 2.59 -14.09
N LYS A 124 0.07 3.07 -14.39
CA LYS A 124 0.47 3.59 -15.70
C LYS A 124 1.87 3.12 -16.02
N ILE A 125 2.09 2.66 -17.25
CA ILE A 125 3.42 2.34 -17.78
C ILE A 125 3.80 3.43 -18.79
N SER A 126 4.95 4.08 -18.57
CA SER A 126 5.49 5.12 -19.45
C SER A 126 6.99 5.23 -19.28
N ASN A 127 7.74 5.35 -20.39
CA ASN A 127 9.21 5.56 -20.38
C ASN A 127 9.96 4.54 -19.50
N ASN A 128 9.67 3.27 -19.66
CA ASN A 128 10.23 2.16 -18.86
C ASN A 128 10.01 2.31 -17.34
N LYS A 129 8.94 3.00 -16.95
CA LYS A 129 8.52 3.11 -15.56
C LYS A 129 7.10 2.61 -15.39
N LEU A 130 6.89 1.79 -14.37
CA LEU A 130 5.58 1.50 -13.81
C LEU A 130 5.32 2.48 -12.69
N ILE A 131 4.25 3.25 -12.78
CA ILE A 131 3.79 4.16 -11.74
C ILE A 131 2.47 3.61 -11.21
N ILE A 132 2.40 3.35 -9.92
CA ILE A 132 1.21 2.84 -9.23
C ILE A 132 0.76 3.93 -8.26
N THR A 133 -0.51 4.27 -8.29
CA THR A 133 -1.13 5.19 -7.32
C THR A 133 -2.14 4.41 -6.50
N CYS A 134 -1.99 4.42 -5.18
CA CYS A 134 -2.90 3.79 -4.24
C CYS A 134 -3.49 4.84 -3.31
N ASP A 135 -4.82 4.91 -3.29
CA ASP A 135 -5.59 5.75 -2.36
C ASP A 135 -6.39 4.88 -1.41
N GLU A 136 -6.26 5.18 -0.13
CA GLU A 136 -6.98 4.50 0.93
C GLU A 136 -7.45 5.53 1.94
N TYR A 137 -8.74 5.53 2.28
CA TYR A 137 -9.24 6.37 3.36
C TYR A 137 -10.41 5.76 4.12
N TYR A 138 -10.56 6.22 5.37
CA TYR A 138 -11.64 5.92 6.30
C TYR A 138 -12.05 7.21 6.99
N LEU A 139 -13.16 7.81 6.57
CA LEU A 139 -13.58 9.16 6.96
C LEU A 139 -14.61 9.19 8.09
N LYS A 140 -15.13 8.04 8.54
CA LYS A 140 -15.97 7.93 9.73
C LYS A 140 -15.14 7.46 10.93
N LEU A 141 -15.54 7.91 12.13
CA LEU A 141 -15.03 7.39 13.40
C LEU A 141 -15.83 6.21 13.90
N HIS A 142 -17.09 6.12 13.51
CA HIS A 142 -18.03 5.08 13.94
C HIS A 142 -18.71 4.43 12.73
N TYR A 143 -18.59 3.13 12.60
CA TYR A 143 -19.25 2.30 11.60
C TYR A 143 -20.19 1.33 12.32
N PRO A 144 -21.52 1.48 12.19
CA PRO A 144 -22.49 0.59 12.83
C PRO A 144 -22.32 -0.86 12.33
N VAL A 145 -22.85 -1.81 13.10
CA VAL A 145 -22.78 -3.25 12.76
C VAL A 145 -23.27 -3.54 11.34
N SER A 146 -24.29 -2.83 10.88
CA SER A 146 -24.83 -2.97 9.51
C SER A 146 -23.86 -2.56 8.39
N GLU A 147 -22.89 -1.69 8.68
CA GLU A 147 -21.86 -1.26 7.72
C GLU A 147 -20.57 -2.10 7.80
N PHE A 148 -20.49 -3.03 8.76
CA PHE A 148 -19.26 -3.79 9.00
C PHE A 148 -18.74 -4.51 7.74
N LYS A 149 -19.61 -5.16 6.99
CA LYS A 149 -19.21 -5.90 5.78
C LYS A 149 -18.61 -5.00 4.71
N ASN A 150 -19.04 -3.75 4.62
CA ASN A 150 -18.50 -2.78 3.69
C ASN A 150 -17.09 -2.35 4.11
N ILE A 151 -16.88 -2.07 5.40
CA ILE A 151 -15.57 -1.74 5.96
C ILE A 151 -14.61 -2.93 5.88
N GLU A 152 -15.07 -4.13 6.24
CA GLU A 152 -14.28 -5.36 6.10
C GLU A 152 -13.78 -5.54 4.65
N ARG A 153 -14.66 -5.35 3.67
CA ARG A 153 -14.32 -5.46 2.24
C ARG A 153 -13.26 -4.44 1.81
N VAL A 154 -13.40 -3.18 2.21
CA VAL A 154 -12.43 -2.11 1.88
C VAL A 154 -11.08 -2.39 2.56
N ASN A 155 -11.09 -2.68 3.86
CA ASN A 155 -9.87 -2.99 4.60
C ASN A 155 -9.14 -4.21 4.03
N ASN A 156 -9.91 -5.26 3.71
CA ASN A 156 -9.32 -6.49 3.21
C ASN A 156 -8.78 -6.33 1.79
N ALA A 157 -9.31 -5.41 0.98
CA ALA A 157 -8.73 -5.07 -0.32
C ALA A 157 -7.32 -4.46 -0.18
N ALA A 158 -7.10 -3.60 0.83
CA ALA A 158 -5.77 -3.07 1.13
C ALA A 158 -4.82 -4.19 1.61
N ALA A 159 -5.32 -5.09 2.47
CA ALA A 159 -4.56 -6.24 2.95
C ALA A 159 -4.24 -7.24 1.82
N ASP A 160 -5.17 -7.49 0.91
CA ASP A 160 -4.94 -8.34 -0.27
C ASP A 160 -3.93 -7.71 -1.24
N PHE A 161 -3.89 -6.37 -1.33
CA PHE A 161 -2.87 -5.68 -2.11
C PHE A 161 -1.45 -5.98 -1.60
N ASN A 162 -1.24 -6.16 -0.30
CA ASN A 162 0.07 -6.54 0.26
C ASN A 162 0.63 -7.84 -0.31
N ASP A 163 -0.21 -8.73 -0.81
CA ASP A 163 0.19 -10.01 -1.38
C ASP A 163 0.47 -9.91 -2.90
N ILE A 164 0.25 -8.74 -3.51
CA ILE A 164 0.48 -8.56 -4.95
C ILE A 164 1.97 -8.63 -5.26
N THR A 165 2.27 -9.54 -6.17
CA THR A 165 3.58 -9.70 -6.80
C THR A 165 3.41 -9.44 -8.29
N ILE A 166 4.25 -8.59 -8.88
CA ILE A 166 4.32 -8.38 -10.33
C ILE A 166 5.50 -9.14 -10.92
N THR A 167 5.36 -9.50 -12.20
CA THR A 167 6.37 -10.27 -12.93
C THR A 167 6.91 -9.45 -14.10
N LEU A 168 8.22 -9.29 -14.12
CA LEU A 168 8.95 -8.81 -15.29
C LEU A 168 9.47 -10.00 -16.08
N LYS A 169 9.22 -10.05 -17.37
CA LYS A 169 9.74 -11.08 -18.28
C LYS A 169 10.74 -10.44 -19.25
N LYS A 170 11.84 -11.12 -19.53
CA LYS A 170 12.81 -10.70 -20.52
C LYS A 170 12.16 -10.65 -21.89
N LYS A 171 12.41 -9.56 -22.63
CA LYS A 171 11.95 -9.41 -24.02
C LYS A 171 12.68 -10.43 -24.90
N GLU A 172 11.98 -10.94 -25.90
CA GLU A 172 12.56 -11.85 -26.92
C GLU A 172 13.40 -11.05 -27.93
#